data_2d90c927c91cb779518f24de7070a6cb
#
_entry.id   2d90c927c91cb779518f24de7070a6cb
#
_cell.length_a   1.000
_cell.length_b   1.000
_cell.length_c   1.000
_cell.angle_alpha   90.00
_cell.angle_beta   90.00
_cell.angle_gamma   90.00
#
_symmetry.space_group_name_H-M   'P 1'
#
loop_
_entity.id
_entity.type
_entity.pdbx_description
1 polymer ?
#
loop_
_entity_poly.entity_id
_entity_poly.type
_entity_poly.pdbx_seq_one_letter_code
_entity_poly.pdbx_strand_id
1 'polypeptide(L)'
;MALASNGRPGSTWFRGLEQFPLRGDADGVGYCIAGANPYALEFSNSADVICLLLGDINSSTKFEDDHERPLVFLSESTAFHPRTGNVRVRADDVRHGFIAFNYGEDFHRLLDDRNIAGLRRAGSRNNIRNDAIKFLARYVRERLRRPEKLQALEIQFLALGTYVETMRRLDTAMAARRGMLSDQEFANLCDYIEQNLEGKLTCAGLSVAVNLPLRAVYDGVKRRTGRSPYNLIIEKRIERARGMLQRSNASIAEIACACGFSSQQHLTATMSRRLGRTPRRLRAGS
;
A
#
# COMPACT_ATOMS: atom_id res chain seq x y z
N MET A 1 4.18 -28.24 36.48
CA MET A 1 3.16 -27.31 37.01
C MET A 1 2.73 -26.41 35.86
N ALA A 2 1.51 -26.62 35.35
CA ALA A 2 0.99 -25.88 34.21
C ALA A 2 0.62 -24.47 34.69
N LEU A 3 1.22 -23.45 34.09
CA LEU A 3 0.80 -22.08 34.28
C LEU A 3 -0.52 -21.88 33.53
N ALA A 4 -1.58 -21.68 34.29
CA ALA A 4 -2.91 -21.40 33.83
C ALA A 4 -2.88 -20.14 32.93
N SER A 5 -3.39 -20.29 31.70
CA SER A 5 -3.68 -19.20 30.78
C SER A 5 -4.87 -18.40 31.32
N ASN A 6 -4.64 -17.27 31.95
CA ASN A 6 -5.68 -16.28 32.16
C ASN A 6 -5.98 -15.54 30.86
N GLY A 7 -6.51 -16.28 29.88
CA GLY A 7 -7.08 -15.68 28.69
C GLY A 7 -8.44 -15.10 29.00
N ARG A 8 -8.61 -13.79 28.90
CA ARG A 8 -9.95 -13.19 28.85
C ARG A 8 -10.74 -13.81 27.68
N PRO A 9 -11.98 -14.25 27.88
CA PRO A 9 -12.81 -14.77 26.77
C PRO A 9 -13.14 -13.60 25.83
N GLY A 10 -12.60 -13.63 24.62
CA GLY A 10 -12.91 -12.63 23.58
C GLY A 10 -11.81 -12.36 22.55
N SER A 11 -10.58 -12.79 22.77
CA SER A 11 -9.51 -12.63 21.76
C SER A 11 -9.56 -13.78 20.77
N THR A 12 -10.22 -13.59 19.63
CA THR A 12 -10.11 -14.46 18.44
C THR A 12 -8.74 -14.26 17.79
N TRP A 13 -7.72 -14.77 18.46
CA TRP A 13 -6.37 -14.81 17.94
C TRP A 13 -6.30 -15.92 16.91
N PHE A 14 -5.64 -15.72 15.81
CA PHE A 14 -5.21 -16.66 14.77
C PHE A 14 -5.75 -18.11 14.88
N ARG A 15 -6.49 -18.57 13.92
CA ARG A 15 -6.72 -20.02 13.78
C ARG A 15 -5.38 -20.70 13.51
N GLY A 16 -5.05 -21.70 14.32
CA GLY A 16 -3.83 -22.49 14.15
C GLY A 16 -2.64 -22.04 15.02
N LEU A 17 -2.83 -21.09 15.96
CA LEU A 17 -1.79 -20.72 16.94
C LEU A 17 -1.50 -21.78 17.97
N GLU A 18 -2.41 -22.70 18.20
CA GLU A 18 -2.24 -23.86 19.08
C GLU A 18 -1.03 -24.70 18.69
N GLN A 19 -0.60 -24.67 17.43
CA GLN A 19 0.61 -25.33 16.98
C GLN A 19 1.90 -24.67 17.49
N PHE A 20 1.84 -23.41 17.95
CA PHE A 20 3.01 -22.72 18.51
C PHE A 20 3.01 -22.79 20.05
N PRO A 21 3.97 -23.52 20.63
CA PRO A 21 3.96 -23.79 22.08
C PRO A 21 4.30 -22.56 22.92
N LEU A 22 5.06 -21.59 22.35
CA LEU A 22 5.45 -20.36 23.02
C LEU A 22 4.54 -19.23 22.59
N ARG A 23 3.58 -18.88 23.44
CA ARG A 23 2.63 -17.78 23.21
C ARG A 23 2.19 -17.17 24.54
N GLY A 24 1.76 -15.93 24.51
CA GLY A 24 1.29 -15.22 25.69
C GLY A 24 0.82 -13.80 25.39
N ASP A 25 0.61 -13.07 26.46
CA ASP A 25 0.32 -11.64 26.43
C ASP A 25 1.28 -10.94 27.37
N ALA A 26 1.80 -9.79 26.96
CA ALA A 26 2.66 -8.93 27.77
C ALA A 26 2.06 -7.52 27.75
N ASP A 27 1.24 -7.20 28.76
CA ASP A 27 0.56 -5.91 28.93
C ASP A 27 -0.23 -5.44 27.69
N GLY A 28 -1.10 -6.31 27.19
CA GLY A 28 -1.99 -6.00 26.07
C GLY A 28 -1.36 -6.18 24.69
N VAL A 29 -0.12 -6.61 24.60
CA VAL A 29 0.49 -7.05 23.34
C VAL A 29 0.62 -8.57 23.37
N GLY A 30 -0.22 -9.23 22.58
CA GLY A 30 -0.12 -10.66 22.42
C GLY A 30 1.05 -11.05 21.52
N TYR A 31 1.63 -12.22 21.80
CA TYR A 31 2.75 -12.72 21.00
C TYR A 31 2.68 -14.23 20.79
N CYS A 32 3.32 -14.70 19.73
CA CYS A 32 3.68 -16.10 19.56
C CYS A 32 5.05 -16.25 18.91
N ILE A 33 5.71 -17.36 19.20
CA ILE A 33 7.02 -17.72 18.66
C ILE A 33 6.86 -19.03 17.90
N ALA A 34 7.09 -18.99 16.61
CA ALA A 34 7.17 -20.15 15.74
C ALA A 34 8.61 -20.65 15.67
N GLY A 35 8.81 -21.96 15.80
CA GLY A 35 10.10 -22.61 15.61
C GLY A 35 10.39 -22.94 14.15
N ALA A 36 11.44 -23.76 13.93
CA ALA A 36 11.91 -24.19 12.62
C ALA A 36 11.12 -25.40 12.04
N ASN A 37 9.81 -25.45 12.23
CA ASN A 37 8.96 -26.53 11.72
C ASN A 37 8.02 -25.99 10.64
N PRO A 38 7.69 -26.79 9.62
CA PRO A 38 6.62 -26.46 8.69
C PRO A 38 5.31 -26.14 9.40
N TYR A 39 4.54 -25.18 8.86
CA TYR A 39 3.25 -24.81 9.45
C TYR A 39 2.27 -24.33 8.37
N ALA A 40 1.00 -24.39 8.70
CA ALA A 40 -0.05 -23.73 7.95
C ALA A 40 -0.86 -22.82 8.87
N LEU A 41 -1.08 -21.58 8.45
CA LEU A 41 -1.85 -20.58 9.16
C LEU A 41 -2.94 -20.03 8.27
N GLU A 42 -4.11 -19.87 8.85
CA GLU A 42 -5.19 -19.09 8.26
C GLU A 42 -5.79 -18.22 9.35
N PHE A 43 -5.74 -16.90 9.17
CA PHE A 43 -6.25 -15.99 10.16
C PHE A 43 -6.87 -14.74 9.55
N SER A 44 -7.91 -14.27 10.22
CA SER A 44 -8.50 -12.95 10.01
C SER A 44 -8.06 -12.06 11.17
N ASN A 45 -7.42 -10.94 10.85
CA ASN A 45 -6.85 -10.07 11.86
C ASN A 45 -7.91 -9.25 12.58
N SER A 46 -8.08 -9.44 13.89
CA SER A 46 -8.83 -8.52 14.77
C SER A 46 -7.97 -7.33 15.24
N ALA A 47 -6.66 -7.40 15.04
CA ALA A 47 -5.67 -6.38 15.40
C ALA A 47 -4.56 -6.34 14.35
N ASP A 48 -3.70 -5.32 14.38
CA ASP A 48 -2.54 -5.29 13.51
C ASP A 48 -1.49 -6.29 13.98
N VAL A 49 -0.89 -7.01 13.05
CA VAL A 49 0.11 -8.03 13.35
C VAL A 49 1.43 -7.67 12.68
N ILE A 50 2.52 -7.77 13.43
CA ILE A 50 3.86 -7.68 12.88
C ILE A 50 4.63 -8.95 13.24
N CYS A 51 5.13 -9.63 12.19
CA CYS A 51 6.02 -10.77 12.34
C CYS A 51 7.46 -10.31 12.16
N LEU A 52 8.32 -10.62 13.12
CA LEU A 52 9.78 -10.46 13.01
C LEU A 52 10.38 -11.80 12.57
N LEU A 53 10.92 -11.86 11.37
CA LEU A 53 11.42 -13.06 10.72
C LEU A 53 12.85 -13.38 11.21
N LEU A 54 13.01 -14.54 11.82
CA LEU A 54 14.28 -14.99 12.41
C LEU A 54 15.13 -15.77 11.42
N GLY A 55 14.54 -16.29 10.36
CA GLY A 55 15.17 -17.00 9.26
C GLY A 55 14.36 -16.84 7.98
N ASP A 56 14.90 -17.30 6.86
CA ASP A 56 14.14 -17.34 5.62
C ASP A 56 13.02 -18.40 5.73
N ILE A 57 11.85 -18.05 5.22
CA ILE A 57 10.68 -18.93 5.19
C ILE A 57 10.15 -18.98 3.75
N ASN A 58 10.24 -20.15 3.13
CA ASN A 58 9.61 -20.40 1.85
C ASN A 58 8.16 -20.82 2.08
N SER A 59 7.24 -20.14 1.41
CA SER A 59 5.81 -20.35 1.62
C SER A 59 5.00 -20.21 0.35
N SER A 60 3.82 -20.80 0.37
CA SER A 60 2.70 -20.41 -0.48
C SER A 60 1.77 -19.54 0.34
N THR A 61 1.53 -18.31 -0.12
CA THR A 61 0.82 -17.30 0.68
C THR A 61 -0.27 -16.62 -0.14
N LYS A 62 -1.41 -16.41 0.51
CA LYS A 62 -2.54 -15.62 0.01
C LYS A 62 -2.83 -14.50 1.01
N PHE A 63 -2.95 -13.26 0.50
CA PHE A 63 -3.39 -12.09 1.27
C PHE A 63 -4.75 -11.62 0.75
N GLU A 64 -5.69 -11.39 1.65
CA GLU A 64 -7.01 -10.81 1.35
C GLU A 64 -7.71 -11.57 0.19
N ASP A 65 -8.07 -10.87 -0.88
CA ASP A 65 -8.72 -11.45 -2.07
C ASP A 65 -7.75 -11.80 -3.20
N ASP A 66 -6.44 -11.71 -2.94
CA ASP A 66 -5.38 -12.05 -3.91
C ASP A 66 -5.32 -13.56 -4.19
N HIS A 67 -4.57 -13.94 -5.22
CA HIS A 67 -4.31 -15.34 -5.51
C HIS A 67 -3.19 -15.88 -4.63
N GLU A 68 -3.27 -17.18 -4.31
CA GLU A 68 -2.17 -17.88 -3.63
C GLU A 68 -0.93 -17.90 -4.54
N ARG A 69 0.21 -17.49 -3.99
CA ARG A 69 1.47 -17.38 -4.72
C ARG A 69 2.67 -17.76 -3.86
N PRO A 70 3.75 -18.26 -4.47
CA PRO A 70 5.01 -18.45 -3.77
C PRO A 70 5.52 -17.12 -3.21
N LEU A 71 5.94 -17.14 -1.95
CA LEU A 71 6.52 -15.99 -1.26
C LEU A 71 7.65 -16.45 -0.34
N VAL A 72 8.79 -15.76 -0.44
CA VAL A 72 9.88 -15.92 0.50
C VAL A 72 9.85 -14.78 1.50
N PHE A 73 9.61 -15.10 2.77
CA PHE A 73 9.84 -14.17 3.87
C PHE A 73 11.33 -14.19 4.21
N LEU A 74 11.98 -13.07 4.03
CA LEU A 74 13.43 -12.96 4.23
C LEU A 74 13.80 -12.86 5.71
N SER A 75 14.85 -13.52 6.11
CA SER A 75 15.45 -13.37 7.43
C SER A 75 15.78 -11.90 7.75
N GLU A 76 15.74 -11.56 9.03
CA GLU A 76 16.07 -10.22 9.53
C GLU A 76 15.18 -9.13 8.88
N SER A 77 13.91 -9.46 8.67
CA SER A 77 12.88 -8.55 8.17
C SER A 77 11.64 -8.59 9.04
N THR A 78 10.71 -7.66 8.80
CA THR A 78 9.37 -7.74 9.35
C THR A 78 8.32 -7.87 8.26
N ALA A 79 7.19 -8.48 8.62
CA ALA A 79 5.96 -8.50 7.83
C ALA A 79 4.85 -7.84 8.63
N PHE A 80 4.17 -6.86 8.04
CA PHE A 80 3.01 -6.17 8.60
C PHE A 80 1.72 -6.68 7.95
N HIS A 81 0.77 -7.08 8.77
CA HIS A 81 -0.55 -7.53 8.36
C HIS A 81 -1.60 -6.70 9.11
N PRO A 82 -2.37 -5.84 8.41
CA PRO A 82 -3.32 -4.96 9.05
C PRO A 82 -4.49 -5.73 9.65
N ARG A 83 -5.14 -5.14 10.65
CA ARG A 83 -6.44 -5.62 11.11
C ARG A 83 -7.42 -5.61 9.93
N THR A 84 -8.39 -6.51 9.93
CA THR A 84 -9.32 -6.77 8.82
C THR A 84 -8.73 -7.48 7.60
N GLY A 85 -7.41 -7.68 7.54
CA GLY A 85 -6.79 -8.51 6.53
C GLY A 85 -6.98 -10.00 6.78
N ASN A 86 -7.14 -10.78 5.70
CA ASN A 86 -7.10 -12.24 5.74
C ASN A 86 -5.76 -12.69 5.22
N VAL A 87 -5.12 -13.58 5.96
CA VAL A 87 -3.83 -14.16 5.57
C VAL A 87 -3.90 -15.67 5.64
N ARG A 88 -3.52 -16.33 4.54
CA ARG A 88 -3.30 -17.76 4.52
C ARG A 88 -1.86 -18.03 4.12
N VAL A 89 -1.14 -18.78 4.93
CA VAL A 89 0.27 -19.13 4.72
C VAL A 89 0.43 -20.63 4.89
N ARG A 90 1.08 -21.28 3.92
CA ARG A 90 1.66 -22.61 4.07
C ARG A 90 3.17 -22.46 3.94
N ALA A 91 3.89 -22.72 5.01
CA ALA A 91 5.34 -22.67 5.05
C ALA A 91 5.91 -24.09 5.09
N ASP A 92 6.67 -24.45 4.08
CA ASP A 92 7.20 -25.82 3.91
C ASP A 92 8.69 -25.89 4.31
N ASP A 93 9.46 -24.81 4.13
CA ASP A 93 10.86 -24.70 4.53
C ASP A 93 11.01 -23.51 5.50
N VAL A 94 11.22 -23.81 6.77
CA VAL A 94 11.33 -22.85 7.87
C VAL A 94 12.64 -23.07 8.60
N ARG A 95 13.59 -22.15 8.42
CA ARG A 95 14.94 -22.34 9.03
C ARG A 95 15.02 -21.95 10.48
N HIS A 96 14.40 -20.85 10.91
CA HIS A 96 14.46 -20.35 12.30
C HIS A 96 13.11 -19.87 12.84
N GLY A 97 12.07 -19.85 12.04
CA GLY A 97 10.75 -19.35 12.41
C GLY A 97 10.66 -17.83 12.51
N PHE A 98 9.75 -17.38 13.36
CA PHE A 98 9.46 -15.96 13.57
C PHE A 98 8.92 -15.70 14.99
N ILE A 99 8.93 -14.45 15.43
CA ILE A 99 8.10 -13.98 16.53
C ILE A 99 7.06 -13.01 15.97
N ALA A 100 5.77 -13.25 16.26
CA ALA A 100 4.68 -12.37 15.87
C ALA A 100 4.14 -11.64 17.10
N PHE A 101 3.83 -10.36 16.91
CA PHE A 101 3.19 -9.49 17.89
C PHE A 101 1.86 -9.00 17.33
N ASN A 102 0.88 -8.89 18.22
CA ASN A 102 -0.47 -8.45 17.92
C ASN A 102 -0.74 -7.15 18.68
N TYR A 103 -1.07 -6.10 17.94
CA TYR A 103 -1.25 -4.75 18.46
C TYR A 103 -2.74 -4.36 18.42
N GLY A 104 -3.38 -4.37 19.59
CA GLY A 104 -4.78 -3.99 19.75
C GLY A 104 -5.02 -2.48 19.71
N GLU A 105 -6.29 -2.09 19.78
CA GLU A 105 -6.69 -0.68 19.77
C GLU A 105 -6.12 0.11 20.95
N ASP A 106 -5.99 -0.51 22.13
CA ASP A 106 -5.44 0.13 23.32
C ASP A 106 -3.97 0.51 23.10
N PHE A 107 -3.21 -0.37 22.45
CA PHE A 107 -1.82 -0.09 22.09
C PHE A 107 -1.72 1.10 21.14
N HIS A 108 -2.57 1.18 20.12
CA HIS A 108 -2.56 2.30 19.17
C HIS A 108 -2.98 3.61 19.81
N ARG A 109 -3.90 3.59 20.77
CA ARG A 109 -4.27 4.79 21.55
C ARG A 109 -3.12 5.36 22.36
N LEU A 110 -2.28 4.51 22.93
CA LEU A 110 -1.10 4.94 23.68
C LEU A 110 -0.06 5.64 22.80
N LEU A 111 0.03 5.29 21.52
CA LEU A 111 1.05 5.81 20.61
C LEU A 111 0.59 7.02 19.80
N ASP A 112 -0.68 7.49 19.90
CA ASP A 112 -1.27 8.55 19.06
C ASP A 112 -0.94 8.39 17.56
N ASP A 113 -1.03 7.17 17.04
CA ASP A 113 -0.58 6.82 15.69
C ASP A 113 -1.60 7.28 14.64
N ARG A 114 -1.42 8.52 14.16
CA ARG A 114 -2.29 9.15 13.15
C ARG A 114 -2.16 8.55 11.76
N ASN A 115 -1.08 7.82 11.48
CA ASN A 115 -0.79 7.27 10.16
C ASN A 115 -1.31 5.85 9.96
N ILE A 116 -1.64 5.14 11.04
CA ILE A 116 -2.02 3.72 10.99
C ILE A 116 -3.18 3.43 10.02
N ALA A 117 -4.16 4.33 9.92
CA ALA A 117 -5.27 4.17 8.98
C ALA A 117 -4.83 4.14 7.52
N GLY A 118 -3.82 4.92 7.16
CA GLY A 118 -3.20 4.92 5.83
C GLY A 118 -2.45 3.62 5.55
N LEU A 119 -1.72 3.11 6.52
CA LEU A 119 -0.98 1.86 6.44
C LEU A 119 -1.92 0.66 6.32
N ARG A 120 -3.02 0.64 7.09
CA ARG A 120 -4.05 -0.40 7.00
C ARG A 120 -4.68 -0.48 5.61
N ARG A 121 -5.01 0.68 5.00
CA ARG A 121 -5.52 0.71 3.61
C ARG A 121 -4.52 0.23 2.57
N ALA A 122 -3.24 0.35 2.86
CA ALA A 122 -2.19 -0.14 1.95
C ALA A 122 -2.05 -1.67 1.96
N GLY A 123 -2.74 -2.39 2.87
CA GLY A 123 -2.74 -3.84 2.98
C GLY A 123 -1.44 -4.43 3.53
N SER A 124 -1.32 -5.75 3.44
CA SER A 124 -0.16 -6.50 3.93
C SER A 124 1.15 -6.08 3.25
N ARG A 125 2.24 -6.00 4.03
CA ARG A 125 3.59 -5.65 3.57
C ARG A 125 4.61 -6.61 4.13
N ASN A 126 5.51 -7.11 3.29
CA ASN A 126 6.49 -8.11 3.66
C ASN A 126 7.91 -7.61 3.40
N ASN A 127 8.88 -8.29 4.00
CA ASN A 127 10.30 -8.07 3.79
C ASN A 127 10.74 -6.62 4.08
N ILE A 128 10.14 -6.02 5.10
CA ILE A 128 10.48 -4.68 5.59
C ILE A 128 11.80 -4.79 6.36
N ARG A 129 12.82 -4.04 5.97
CA ARG A 129 14.17 -4.17 6.52
C ARG A 129 14.81 -2.82 6.81
N ASN A 130 15.49 -2.74 7.94
CA ASN A 130 16.48 -1.72 8.29
C ASN A 130 17.46 -2.35 9.30
N ASP A 131 18.49 -1.61 9.71
CA ASP A 131 19.52 -2.17 10.59
C ASP A 131 19.00 -2.43 12.00
N ALA A 132 18.06 -1.65 12.50
CA ALA A 132 17.42 -1.90 13.79
C ALA A 132 16.58 -3.20 13.76
N ILE A 133 15.80 -3.44 12.71
CA ILE A 133 15.04 -4.69 12.53
C ILE A 133 16.00 -5.89 12.48
N LYS A 134 17.12 -5.78 11.75
CA LYS A 134 18.15 -6.83 11.71
C LYS A 134 18.72 -7.10 13.11
N PHE A 135 19.02 -6.03 13.85
CA PHE A 135 19.51 -6.15 15.23
C PHE A 135 18.49 -6.88 16.12
N LEU A 136 17.21 -6.49 16.09
CA LEU A 136 16.15 -7.15 16.86
C LEU A 136 16.04 -8.65 16.52
N ALA A 137 16.06 -9.00 15.25
CA ALA A 137 15.99 -10.40 14.83
C ALA A 137 17.20 -11.22 15.32
N ARG A 138 18.41 -10.66 15.25
CA ARG A 138 19.63 -11.30 15.77
C ARG A 138 19.57 -11.45 17.27
N TYR A 139 19.13 -10.42 17.98
CA TYR A 139 18.94 -10.47 19.42
C TYR A 139 17.99 -11.60 19.82
N VAL A 140 16.82 -11.71 19.18
CA VAL A 140 15.85 -12.77 19.46
C VAL A 140 16.45 -14.16 19.18
N ARG A 141 17.11 -14.35 18.03
CA ARG A 141 17.77 -15.63 17.71
C ARG A 141 18.79 -16.06 18.78
N GLU A 142 19.62 -15.13 19.23
CA GLU A 142 20.61 -15.40 20.26
C GLU A 142 19.97 -15.70 21.61
N ARG A 143 18.90 -14.95 21.92
CA ARG A 143 18.17 -15.11 23.16
C ARG A 143 17.41 -16.44 23.24
N LEU A 144 16.83 -16.89 22.10
CA LEU A 144 16.15 -18.19 22.02
C LEU A 144 17.10 -19.41 22.07
N ARG A 145 18.40 -19.24 21.94
CA ARG A 145 19.40 -20.31 22.15
C ARG A 145 19.66 -20.58 23.62
N ARG A 146 19.30 -19.64 24.48
CA ARG A 146 19.49 -19.78 25.92
C ARG A 146 18.35 -20.58 26.55
N PRO A 147 18.59 -21.34 27.60
CA PRO A 147 17.57 -22.17 28.23
C PRO A 147 16.49 -21.36 28.95
N GLU A 148 16.83 -20.13 29.39
CA GLU A 148 15.87 -19.27 30.10
C GLU A 148 14.82 -18.70 29.10
N LYS A 149 13.56 -18.71 29.53
CA LYS A 149 12.47 -18.11 28.76
C LYS A 149 12.63 -16.59 28.70
N LEU A 150 12.11 -16.01 27.61
CA LEU A 150 11.96 -14.56 27.50
C LEU A 150 11.04 -14.04 28.62
N GLN A 151 11.50 -13.01 29.30
CA GLN A 151 10.72 -12.34 30.36
C GLN A 151 9.70 -11.37 29.76
N ALA A 152 8.66 -11.01 30.52
CA ALA A 152 7.63 -10.10 30.06
C ALA A 152 8.20 -8.76 29.56
N LEU A 153 9.15 -8.17 30.27
CA LEU A 153 9.81 -6.92 29.88
C LEU A 153 10.61 -7.05 28.57
N GLU A 154 11.26 -8.20 28.34
CA GLU A 154 11.95 -8.46 27.07
C GLU A 154 10.96 -8.54 25.91
N ILE A 155 9.82 -9.19 26.12
CA ILE A 155 8.74 -9.27 25.12
C ILE A 155 8.18 -7.88 24.80
N GLN A 156 7.93 -7.05 25.81
CA GLN A 156 7.47 -5.66 25.63
C GLN A 156 8.48 -4.82 24.83
N PHE A 157 9.77 -4.91 25.20
CA PHE A 157 10.84 -4.22 24.46
C PHE A 157 10.87 -4.65 22.98
N LEU A 158 10.82 -5.96 22.72
CA LEU A 158 10.81 -6.51 21.37
C LEU A 158 9.56 -6.08 20.59
N ALA A 159 8.40 -6.12 21.21
CA ALA A 159 7.15 -5.69 20.60
C ALA A 159 7.21 -4.20 20.22
N LEU A 160 7.59 -3.33 21.16
CA LEU A 160 7.66 -1.89 20.91
C LEU A 160 8.73 -1.56 19.87
N GLY A 161 9.92 -2.13 19.98
CA GLY A 161 11.00 -1.91 19.01
C GLY A 161 10.63 -2.39 17.60
N THR A 162 10.02 -3.57 17.49
CA THR A 162 9.53 -4.12 16.23
C THR A 162 8.44 -3.24 15.61
N TYR A 163 7.50 -2.74 16.41
CA TYR A 163 6.46 -1.81 15.96
C TYR A 163 7.06 -0.51 15.42
N VAL A 164 7.83 0.19 16.26
CA VAL A 164 8.39 1.51 15.93
C VAL A 164 9.23 1.46 14.66
N GLU A 165 10.11 0.48 14.54
CA GLU A 165 11.00 0.39 13.39
C GLU A 165 10.28 -0.04 12.11
N THR A 166 9.27 -0.91 12.22
CA THR A 166 8.42 -1.30 11.09
C THR A 166 7.60 -0.12 10.60
N MET A 167 6.93 0.61 11.50
CA MET A 167 6.10 1.77 11.15
C MET A 167 6.94 2.89 10.56
N ARG A 168 8.08 3.22 11.15
CA ARG A 168 9.01 4.23 10.61
C ARG A 168 9.43 3.90 9.18
N ARG A 169 9.73 2.65 8.89
CA ARG A 169 10.13 2.22 7.54
C ARG A 169 8.96 2.27 6.56
N LEU A 170 7.76 1.90 6.98
CA LEU A 170 6.55 1.99 6.17
C LEU A 170 6.17 3.44 5.88
N ASP A 171 6.22 4.32 6.87
CA ASP A 171 5.95 5.75 6.70
C ASP A 171 6.92 6.40 5.71
N THR A 172 8.21 6.08 5.81
CA THR A 172 9.23 6.54 4.87
C THR A 172 8.93 6.05 3.44
N ALA A 173 8.57 4.78 3.28
CA ALA A 173 8.21 4.22 1.99
C ALA A 173 6.92 4.83 1.42
N MET A 174 5.92 5.09 2.26
CA MET A 174 4.69 5.78 1.86
C MET A 174 4.94 7.24 1.53
N ALA A 175 5.78 7.95 2.29
CA ALA A 175 6.17 9.31 1.98
C ALA A 175 6.90 9.40 0.63
N ALA A 176 7.79 8.45 0.34
CA ALA A 176 8.43 8.32 -0.98
C ALA A 176 7.43 8.04 -2.10
N ARG A 177 6.37 7.25 -1.82
CA ARG A 177 5.29 6.96 -2.76
C ARG A 177 4.25 8.07 -2.89
N ARG A 178 4.10 8.97 -1.92
CA ARG A 178 3.11 10.08 -1.95
C ARG A 178 3.23 11.00 -3.17
N GLY A 179 4.33 10.90 -3.93
CA GLY A 179 4.50 11.60 -5.19
C GLY A 179 4.53 10.66 -6.41
N MET A 180 4.15 9.39 -6.28
CA MET A 180 4.11 8.43 -7.38
C MET A 180 2.70 7.84 -7.49
N LEU A 181 2.10 8.00 -8.67
CA LEU A 181 0.88 7.25 -9.02
C LEU A 181 1.28 5.82 -9.41
N SER A 182 0.58 4.82 -8.89
CA SER A 182 0.65 3.45 -9.41
C SER A 182 0.12 3.40 -10.83
N ASP A 183 0.40 2.31 -11.56
CA ASP A 183 -0.12 2.14 -12.93
C ASP A 183 -1.64 2.19 -12.96
N GLN A 184 -2.30 1.54 -12.00
CA GLN A 184 -3.75 1.54 -11.90
C GLN A 184 -4.32 2.93 -11.54
N GLU A 185 -3.73 3.64 -10.60
CA GLU A 185 -4.17 5.00 -10.23
C GLU A 185 -4.01 5.97 -11.41
N PHE A 186 -2.93 5.84 -12.18
CA PHE A 186 -2.73 6.66 -13.36
C PHE A 186 -3.70 6.29 -14.49
N ALA A 187 -3.98 5.01 -14.71
CA ALA A 187 -4.98 4.55 -15.67
C ALA A 187 -6.37 5.10 -15.29
N ASN A 188 -6.80 4.92 -14.03
CA ASN A 188 -8.07 5.45 -13.53
C ASN A 188 -8.18 6.98 -13.70
N LEU A 189 -7.06 7.70 -13.50
CA LEU A 189 -6.99 9.14 -13.71
C LEU A 189 -7.20 9.50 -15.20
N CYS A 190 -6.54 8.79 -16.10
CA CYS A 190 -6.67 8.99 -17.54
C CYS A 190 -8.11 8.68 -18.03
N ASP A 191 -8.68 7.58 -17.57
CA ASP A 191 -10.06 7.18 -17.88
C ASP A 191 -11.06 8.24 -17.42
N TYR A 192 -10.90 8.73 -16.18
CA TYR A 192 -11.74 9.81 -15.67
C TYR A 192 -11.62 11.09 -16.50
N ILE A 193 -10.40 11.49 -16.90
CA ILE A 193 -10.18 12.65 -17.77
C ILE A 193 -10.91 12.43 -19.12
N GLU A 194 -10.75 11.29 -19.75
CA GLU A 194 -11.34 10.99 -21.07
C GLU A 194 -12.86 11.00 -21.04
N GLN A 195 -13.47 10.45 -19.99
CA GLN A 195 -14.93 10.43 -19.81
C GLN A 195 -15.51 11.82 -19.52
N ASN A 196 -14.71 12.77 -19.00
CA ASN A 196 -15.18 14.08 -18.57
C ASN A 196 -14.57 15.25 -19.34
N LEU A 197 -14.00 15.02 -20.54
CA LEU A 197 -13.28 16.06 -21.33
C LEU A 197 -14.13 17.27 -21.67
N GLU A 198 -15.44 17.10 -21.88
CA GLU A 198 -16.40 18.18 -22.21
C GLU A 198 -16.63 19.11 -21.03
N GLY A 199 -16.55 18.54 -19.80
CA GLY A 199 -16.87 19.25 -18.58
C GLY A 199 -15.75 20.12 -18.03
N LYS A 200 -16.05 20.75 -16.89
CA LYS A 200 -15.07 21.53 -16.12
C LYS A 200 -14.18 20.60 -15.32
N LEU A 201 -13.09 20.13 -15.92
CA LEU A 201 -12.07 19.36 -15.22
C LEU A 201 -11.16 20.30 -14.41
N THR A 202 -11.05 20.02 -13.09
CA THR A 202 -10.16 20.73 -12.18
C THR A 202 -9.22 19.73 -11.50
N CYS A 203 -8.04 20.18 -11.06
CA CYS A 203 -7.13 19.32 -10.29
C CYS A 203 -7.78 18.81 -8.99
N ALA A 204 -8.65 19.60 -8.36
CA ALA A 204 -9.43 19.17 -7.21
C ALA A 204 -10.42 18.04 -7.58
N GLY A 205 -11.11 18.14 -8.70
CA GLY A 205 -11.99 17.09 -9.22
C GLY A 205 -11.22 15.79 -9.51
N LEU A 206 -10.03 15.88 -10.09
CA LEU A 206 -9.17 14.72 -10.31
C LEU A 206 -8.77 14.05 -8.98
N SER A 207 -8.42 14.85 -7.97
CA SER A 207 -8.07 14.38 -6.62
C SER A 207 -9.20 13.57 -5.99
N VAL A 208 -10.43 14.06 -6.09
CA VAL A 208 -11.63 13.36 -5.60
C VAL A 208 -11.89 12.07 -6.38
N ALA A 209 -11.79 12.13 -7.71
CA ALA A 209 -12.10 10.99 -8.58
C ALA A 209 -11.17 9.78 -8.36
N VAL A 210 -9.89 10.02 -8.07
CA VAL A 210 -8.92 8.94 -7.79
C VAL A 210 -8.67 8.72 -6.29
N ASN A 211 -9.42 9.40 -5.42
CA ASN A 211 -9.29 9.33 -3.96
C ASN A 211 -7.85 9.54 -3.46
N LEU A 212 -7.15 10.51 -4.02
CA LEU A 212 -5.77 10.86 -3.67
C LEU A 212 -5.65 12.35 -3.29
N PRO A 213 -4.74 12.72 -2.40
CA PRO A 213 -4.46 14.13 -2.11
C PRO A 213 -4.05 14.90 -3.37
N LEU A 214 -4.51 16.15 -3.50
CA LEU A 214 -4.22 17.00 -4.66
C LEU A 214 -2.73 17.06 -5.01
N ARG A 215 -1.87 17.14 -3.99
CA ARG A 215 -0.41 17.16 -4.16
C ARG A 215 0.11 15.84 -4.75
N ALA A 216 -0.42 14.70 -4.31
CA ALA A 216 -0.05 13.39 -4.85
C ALA A 216 -0.42 13.26 -6.33
N VAL A 217 -1.60 13.75 -6.73
CA VAL A 217 -2.02 13.79 -8.14
C VAL A 217 -1.07 14.68 -8.95
N TYR A 218 -0.75 15.88 -8.44
CA TYR A 218 0.14 16.81 -9.13
C TYR A 218 1.55 16.24 -9.33
N ASP A 219 2.16 15.78 -8.24
CA ASP A 219 3.52 15.23 -8.24
C ASP A 219 3.61 13.93 -9.04
N GLY A 220 2.61 13.06 -8.92
CA GLY A 220 2.53 11.78 -9.61
C GLY A 220 2.38 11.94 -11.13
N VAL A 221 1.47 12.81 -11.59
CA VAL A 221 1.33 13.13 -13.02
C VAL A 221 2.60 13.77 -13.57
N LYS A 222 3.18 14.73 -12.84
CA LYS A 222 4.39 15.41 -13.28
C LYS A 222 5.59 14.47 -13.40
N ARG A 223 5.78 13.58 -12.42
CA ARG A 223 6.87 12.58 -12.46
C ARG A 223 6.69 11.58 -13.61
N ARG A 224 5.46 11.15 -13.86
CA ARG A 224 5.17 10.11 -14.85
C ARG A 224 5.16 10.64 -16.29
N THR A 225 4.69 11.86 -16.50
CA THR A 225 4.49 12.44 -17.83
C THR A 225 5.41 13.62 -18.15
N GLY A 226 6.14 14.13 -17.18
CA GLY A 226 6.89 15.40 -17.29
C GLY A 226 6.00 16.65 -17.29
N ARG A 227 4.67 16.49 -17.15
CA ARG A 227 3.67 17.56 -17.34
C ARG A 227 2.83 17.78 -16.09
N SER A 228 2.24 18.97 -15.97
CA SER A 228 1.22 19.20 -14.94
C SER A 228 -0.10 18.49 -15.30
N PRO A 229 -0.98 18.19 -14.32
CA PRO A 229 -2.31 17.64 -14.58
C PRO A 229 -3.14 18.48 -15.56
N TYR A 230 -3.05 19.80 -15.46
CA TYR A 230 -3.70 20.70 -16.40
C TYR A 230 -3.20 20.50 -17.86
N ASN A 231 -1.89 20.38 -18.03
CA ASN A 231 -1.30 20.13 -19.34
C ASN A 231 -1.69 18.76 -19.91
N LEU A 232 -1.83 17.74 -19.07
CA LEU A 232 -2.35 16.42 -19.48
C LEU A 232 -3.79 16.52 -19.98
N ILE A 233 -4.67 17.24 -19.26
CA ILE A 233 -6.05 17.48 -19.72
C ILE A 233 -6.07 18.18 -21.09
N ILE A 234 -5.29 19.26 -21.24
CA ILE A 234 -5.22 20.01 -22.51
C ILE A 234 -4.75 19.11 -23.67
N GLU A 235 -3.80 18.23 -23.42
CA GLU A 235 -3.31 17.29 -24.43
C GLU A 235 -4.38 16.30 -24.86
N LYS A 236 -5.10 15.70 -23.91
CA LYS A 236 -6.22 14.80 -24.20
C LYS A 236 -7.34 15.50 -24.98
N ARG A 237 -7.63 16.76 -24.62
CA ARG A 237 -8.58 17.60 -25.39
C ARG A 237 -8.12 17.84 -26.81
N ILE A 238 -6.85 18.13 -27.05
CA ILE A 238 -6.26 18.31 -28.35
C ILE A 238 -6.33 17.02 -29.19
N GLU A 239 -5.99 15.87 -28.57
CA GLU A 239 -6.07 14.56 -29.22
C GLU A 239 -7.48 14.25 -29.69
N ARG A 240 -8.50 14.46 -28.83
CA ARG A 240 -9.91 14.30 -29.18
C ARG A 240 -10.32 15.26 -30.30
N ALA A 241 -9.92 16.53 -30.23
CA ALA A 241 -10.22 17.52 -31.25
C ALA A 241 -9.60 17.14 -32.61
N ARG A 242 -8.38 16.64 -32.65
CA ARG A 242 -7.73 16.12 -33.88
C ARG A 242 -8.53 14.96 -34.48
N GLY A 243 -8.94 14.00 -33.66
CA GLY A 243 -9.76 12.88 -34.12
C GLY A 243 -11.10 13.35 -34.74
N MET A 244 -11.75 14.33 -34.11
CA MET A 244 -13.01 14.89 -34.63
C MET A 244 -12.82 15.70 -35.94
N LEU A 245 -11.73 16.49 -36.02
CA LEU A 245 -11.39 17.25 -37.24
C LEU A 245 -11.17 16.35 -38.44
N GLN A 246 -10.64 15.14 -38.24
CA GLN A 246 -10.34 14.17 -39.30
C GLN A 246 -11.55 13.29 -39.70
N ARG A 247 -12.48 13.05 -38.75
CA ARG A 247 -13.53 12.05 -38.89
C ARG A 247 -14.93 12.61 -38.97
N SER A 248 -15.11 13.93 -38.81
CA SER A 248 -16.42 14.57 -38.84
C SER A 248 -16.42 15.90 -39.58
N ASN A 249 -17.60 16.27 -40.05
CA ASN A 249 -17.84 17.57 -40.67
C ASN A 249 -18.34 18.64 -39.70
N ALA A 250 -18.27 18.34 -38.37
CA ALA A 250 -18.67 19.28 -37.33
C ALA A 250 -17.89 20.59 -37.46
N SER A 251 -18.51 21.71 -37.16
CA SER A 251 -17.85 23.01 -37.15
C SER A 251 -16.74 23.05 -36.10
N ILE A 252 -15.76 23.94 -36.32
CA ILE A 252 -14.66 24.08 -35.33
C ILE A 252 -15.19 24.55 -33.98
N ALA A 253 -16.30 25.31 -33.97
CA ALA A 253 -16.97 25.74 -32.75
C ALA A 253 -17.61 24.57 -31.99
N GLU A 254 -18.33 23.67 -32.69
CA GLU A 254 -18.87 22.44 -32.08
C GLU A 254 -17.79 21.53 -31.54
N ILE A 255 -16.70 21.33 -32.29
CA ILE A 255 -15.54 20.55 -31.82
C ILE A 255 -14.92 21.18 -30.59
N ALA A 256 -14.77 22.50 -30.51
CA ALA A 256 -14.25 23.19 -29.34
C ALA A 256 -15.12 22.90 -28.11
N CYS A 257 -16.42 23.00 -28.24
CA CYS A 257 -17.39 22.71 -27.18
C CYS A 257 -17.29 21.23 -26.73
N ALA A 258 -17.39 20.29 -27.68
CA ALA A 258 -17.33 18.85 -27.42
C ALA A 258 -15.99 18.38 -26.80
N CYS A 259 -14.93 19.15 -26.99
CA CYS A 259 -13.62 18.89 -26.36
C CYS A 259 -13.36 19.71 -25.12
N GLY A 260 -14.34 20.46 -24.59
CA GLY A 260 -14.25 21.21 -23.33
C GLY A 260 -13.41 22.49 -23.42
N PHE A 261 -13.21 23.06 -24.61
CA PHE A 261 -12.63 24.40 -24.77
C PHE A 261 -13.70 25.46 -24.60
N SER A 262 -13.34 26.56 -23.94
CA SER A 262 -14.27 27.65 -23.65
C SER A 262 -14.77 28.39 -24.91
N SER A 263 -14.04 28.28 -26.02
CA SER A 263 -14.39 28.89 -27.29
C SER A 263 -13.58 28.29 -28.46
N GLN A 264 -14.06 28.53 -29.70
CA GLN A 264 -13.31 28.22 -30.93
C GLN A 264 -11.93 28.90 -30.95
N GLN A 265 -11.84 30.13 -30.48
CA GLN A 265 -10.59 30.89 -30.40
C GLN A 265 -9.60 30.21 -29.45
N HIS A 266 -10.09 29.75 -28.29
CA HIS A 266 -9.27 29.03 -27.33
C HIS A 266 -8.71 27.72 -27.91
N LEU A 267 -9.55 26.91 -28.59
CA LEU A 267 -9.08 25.72 -29.29
C LEU A 267 -8.01 26.07 -30.32
N THR A 268 -8.29 27.08 -31.19
CA THR A 268 -7.39 27.48 -32.27
C THR A 268 -6.04 27.96 -31.75
N ALA A 269 -6.04 28.82 -30.77
CA ALA A 269 -4.81 29.32 -30.14
C ALA A 269 -4.00 28.19 -29.46
N THR A 270 -4.70 27.28 -28.78
CA THR A 270 -4.05 26.16 -28.08
C THR A 270 -3.45 25.17 -29.10
N MET A 271 -4.17 24.80 -30.17
CA MET A 271 -3.63 23.91 -31.18
C MET A 271 -2.48 24.57 -31.97
N SER A 272 -2.59 25.82 -32.34
CA SER A 272 -1.49 26.54 -33.00
C SER A 272 -0.22 26.59 -32.18
N ARG A 273 -0.35 26.87 -30.88
CA ARG A 273 0.81 26.90 -29.93
C ARG A 273 1.43 25.50 -29.68
N ARG A 274 0.60 24.44 -29.64
CA ARG A 274 1.07 23.10 -29.30
C ARG A 274 1.50 22.25 -30.50
N LEU A 275 0.85 22.45 -31.64
CA LEU A 275 1.03 21.64 -32.85
C LEU A 275 1.61 22.46 -34.05
N GLY A 276 1.76 23.78 -33.91
CA GLY A 276 2.20 24.63 -34.99
C GLY A 276 1.17 24.77 -36.14
N ARG A 277 -0.04 24.24 -35.98
CA ARG A 277 -1.09 24.23 -37.01
C ARG A 277 -2.44 24.57 -36.42
N THR A 278 -3.23 25.35 -37.19
CA THR A 278 -4.62 25.67 -36.84
C THR A 278 -5.55 24.48 -37.11
N PRO A 279 -6.72 24.38 -36.42
CA PRO A 279 -7.73 23.36 -36.71
C PRO A 279 -8.12 23.31 -38.22
N ARG A 280 -8.25 24.46 -38.84
CA ARG A 280 -8.61 24.56 -40.26
C ARG A 280 -7.54 23.95 -41.17
N ARG A 281 -6.27 24.19 -40.88
CA ARG A 281 -5.16 23.59 -41.65
C ARG A 281 -5.04 22.09 -41.43
N LEU A 282 -5.35 21.62 -40.22
CA LEU A 282 -5.34 20.17 -39.92
C LEU A 282 -6.46 19.44 -40.65
N ARG A 283 -7.65 20.05 -40.78
CA ARG A 283 -8.78 19.49 -41.55
C ARG A 283 -8.48 19.45 -43.05
N ALA A 284 -7.85 20.47 -43.58
CA ALA A 284 -7.56 20.57 -45.02
C ALA A 284 -6.39 19.69 -45.49
N GLY A 285 -5.58 19.20 -44.59
CA GLY A 285 -4.42 18.35 -44.89
C GLY A 285 -4.62 16.87 -44.50
N SER A 286 -5.86 16.46 -44.32
CA SER A 286 -6.26 15.07 -44.05
C SER A 286 -6.75 14.42 -45.31
#